data_3dd0925ffc635bdc6c83ee422bfc57d6
#
_entry.id   3dd0925ffc635bdc6c83ee422bfc57d6
#
_cell.length_a   1.000
_cell.length_b   1.000
_cell.length_c   1.000
_cell.angle_alpha   90.00
_cell.angle_beta   90.00
_cell.angle_gamma   90.00
#
_symmetry.space_group_name_H-M   'P 1'
#
loop_
_entity.id
_entity.type
_entity.pdbx_description
1 polymer ?
#
loop_
_entity_poly.entity_id
_entity_poly.type
_entity_poly.pdbx_seq_one_letter_code
_entity_poly.pdbx_strand_id
1 'polypeptide(L)'
;MPLIPDTAVIQERLAAFPLTTYQAGENVFVAGSRTDRLLFLRQGAVAIVKEAIEIAKVTEPGAVFGELSALLDQPHTADVRALETSQFHVANADALLAQDPITLLYVATVLARRLDGANQALIELKRQLQAGRPSSVVDKTIEKMEGLLGASGSHVWGPPTRHEKA
;
A
#
# COMPACT_ATOMS: atom_id res chain seq x y z
N MET A 1 -5.49 -21.38 9.52
CA MET A 1 -4.85 -21.61 8.22
C MET A 1 -4.58 -20.27 7.57
N PRO A 2 -3.33 -19.89 7.31
CA PRO A 2 -3.09 -18.63 6.64
C PRO A 2 -3.64 -18.71 5.22
N LEU A 3 -4.54 -17.78 4.87
CA LEU A 3 -5.06 -17.62 3.51
C LEU A 3 -4.00 -17.01 2.55
N ILE A 4 -2.78 -16.84 3.04
CA ILE A 4 -1.69 -16.20 2.29
C ILE A 4 -1.24 -17.17 1.20
N PRO A 5 -1.25 -16.74 -0.07
CA PRO A 5 -0.71 -17.57 -1.15
C PRO A 5 0.77 -17.92 -0.88
N ASP A 6 1.16 -19.12 -1.22
CA ASP A 6 2.57 -19.53 -1.17
C ASP A 6 3.42 -18.57 -2.02
N THR A 7 4.55 -18.17 -1.48
CA THR A 7 5.50 -17.26 -2.15
C THR A 7 5.88 -17.75 -3.55
N ALA A 8 6.05 -19.06 -3.72
CA ALA A 8 6.36 -19.67 -5.03
C ALA A 8 5.24 -19.45 -6.05
N VAL A 9 3.99 -19.63 -5.64
CA VAL A 9 2.81 -19.42 -6.51
C VAL A 9 2.73 -17.94 -6.93
N ILE A 10 2.98 -17.01 -6.03
CA ILE A 10 3.00 -15.58 -6.35
C ILE A 10 4.14 -15.24 -7.30
N GLN A 11 5.34 -15.75 -7.06
CA GLN A 11 6.49 -15.50 -7.93
C GLN A 11 6.26 -16.03 -9.35
N GLU A 12 5.68 -17.20 -9.50
CA GLU A 12 5.33 -17.78 -10.81
C GLU A 12 4.30 -16.90 -11.54
N ARG A 13 3.27 -16.42 -10.84
CA ARG A 13 2.26 -15.51 -11.42
C ARG A 13 2.86 -14.19 -11.85
N LEU A 14 3.67 -13.57 -10.99
CA LEU A 14 4.32 -12.31 -11.30
C LEU A 14 5.30 -12.43 -12.47
N ALA A 15 5.98 -13.57 -12.62
CA ALA A 15 6.88 -13.83 -13.73
C ALA A 15 6.18 -13.84 -15.09
N ALA A 16 4.86 -14.04 -15.15
CA ALA A 16 4.08 -13.99 -16.38
C ALA A 16 3.84 -12.56 -16.89
N PHE A 17 4.05 -11.54 -16.06
CA PHE A 17 3.87 -10.13 -16.44
C PHE A 17 5.13 -9.57 -17.12
N PRO A 18 4.97 -8.63 -18.08
CA PRO A 18 6.09 -7.96 -18.70
C PRO A 18 6.97 -7.23 -17.69
N LEU A 19 8.26 -7.15 -17.98
CA LEU A 19 9.25 -6.44 -17.20
C LEU A 19 9.46 -5.02 -17.74
N THR A 20 9.59 -4.07 -16.81
CA THR A 20 10.03 -2.71 -17.10
C THR A 20 11.21 -2.36 -16.19
N THR A 21 12.18 -1.64 -16.74
CA THR A 21 13.37 -1.21 -16.02
C THR A 21 13.37 0.32 -15.91
N TYR A 22 13.65 0.80 -14.70
CA TYR A 22 13.87 2.22 -14.40
C TYR A 22 15.31 2.42 -13.94
N GLN A 23 15.95 3.48 -14.44
CA GLN A 23 17.28 3.87 -14.01
C GLN A 23 17.24 4.68 -12.72
N ALA A 24 18.37 4.77 -12.02
CA ALA A 24 18.47 5.59 -10.83
C ALA A 24 18.01 7.05 -11.11
N GLY A 25 17.14 7.57 -10.27
CA GLY A 25 16.56 8.91 -10.38
C GLY A 25 15.28 9.00 -11.20
N GLU A 26 14.91 7.96 -11.96
CA GLU A 26 13.64 7.96 -12.70
C GLU A 26 12.43 7.76 -11.79
N ASN A 27 11.35 8.45 -12.11
CA ASN A 27 10.08 8.27 -11.42
C ASN A 27 9.33 7.08 -12.03
N VAL A 28 9.03 6.11 -11.18
CA VAL A 28 8.17 4.96 -11.47
C VAL A 28 6.70 5.39 -11.48
N PHE A 29 6.32 6.19 -10.47
CA PHE A 29 5.06 6.91 -10.38
C PHE A 29 5.28 8.34 -9.94
N VAL A 30 4.37 9.24 -10.37
CA VAL A 30 4.37 10.65 -9.99
C VAL A 30 3.09 10.97 -9.22
N ALA A 31 3.21 11.63 -8.09
CA ALA A 31 2.07 12.09 -7.29
C ALA A 31 1.12 12.96 -8.14
N GLY A 32 -0.17 12.76 -7.99
CA GLY A 32 -1.20 13.45 -8.77
C GLY A 32 -1.47 12.86 -10.15
N SER A 33 -0.61 11.98 -10.68
CA SER A 33 -0.88 11.28 -11.95
C SER A 33 -1.82 10.09 -11.73
N ARG A 34 -2.48 9.66 -12.81
CA ARG A 34 -3.29 8.45 -12.86
C ARG A 34 -2.69 7.46 -13.85
N THR A 35 -2.57 6.22 -13.43
CA THR A 35 -2.16 5.11 -14.30
C THR A 35 -2.96 3.86 -13.91
N ASP A 36 -3.34 3.04 -14.87
CA ASP A 36 -4.02 1.77 -14.63
C ASP A 36 -2.99 0.65 -14.46
N ARG A 37 -1.92 0.92 -13.69
CA ARG A 37 -0.81 0.00 -13.54
C ARG A 37 -0.60 -0.40 -12.09
N LEU A 38 -0.38 -1.70 -11.91
CA LEU A 38 0.25 -2.26 -10.72
C LEU A 38 1.66 -2.69 -11.07
N LEU A 39 2.62 -2.26 -10.26
CA LEU A 39 4.02 -2.63 -10.40
C LEU A 39 4.46 -3.44 -9.19
N PHE A 40 5.14 -4.56 -9.47
CA PHE A 40 5.69 -5.44 -8.46
C PHE A 40 7.20 -5.42 -8.59
N LEU A 41 7.89 -4.97 -7.54
CA LEU A 41 9.35 -4.90 -7.54
C LEU A 41 9.94 -6.30 -7.70
N ARG A 42 10.78 -6.49 -8.72
CA ARG A 42 11.55 -7.70 -8.91
C ARG A 42 12.92 -7.60 -8.24
N GLN A 43 13.61 -6.51 -8.50
CA GLN A 43 14.90 -6.19 -7.91
C GLN A 43 15.16 -4.69 -7.97
N GLY A 44 16.06 -4.20 -7.11
CA GLY A 44 16.43 -2.80 -7.02
C GLY A 44 15.95 -2.15 -5.74
N ALA A 45 15.98 -0.82 -5.72
CA ALA A 45 15.57 0.00 -4.58
C ALA A 45 14.80 1.23 -5.05
N VAL A 46 13.72 1.55 -4.37
CA VAL A 46 12.94 2.76 -4.63
C VAL A 46 12.68 3.55 -3.35
N ALA A 47 12.56 4.86 -3.49
CA ALA A 47 12.09 5.77 -2.46
C ALA A 47 10.61 6.11 -2.72
N ILE A 48 9.82 6.11 -1.67
CA ILE A 48 8.46 6.68 -1.67
C ILE A 48 8.57 8.09 -1.10
N VAL A 49 8.20 9.08 -1.91
CA VAL A 49 8.33 10.50 -1.57
C VAL A 49 6.96 11.15 -1.60
N LYS A 50 6.55 11.77 -0.51
CA LYS A 50 5.30 12.50 -0.40
C LYS A 50 5.56 13.91 0.13
N GLU A 51 5.03 14.93 -0.56
CA GLU A 51 5.23 16.33 -0.18
C GLU A 51 6.72 16.68 0.02
N ALA A 52 7.57 16.20 -0.89
CA ALA A 52 9.03 16.33 -0.85
C ALA A 52 9.74 15.62 0.35
N ILE A 53 9.02 14.81 1.11
CA ILE A 53 9.56 14.04 2.23
C ILE A 53 9.66 12.57 1.81
N GLU A 54 10.85 11.98 1.93
CA GLU A 54 11.02 10.54 1.78
C GLU A 54 10.40 9.82 2.99
N ILE A 55 9.31 9.10 2.74
CA ILE A 55 8.56 8.40 3.81
C ILE A 55 8.97 6.94 3.95
N ALA A 56 9.54 6.35 2.91
CA ALA A 56 10.02 4.97 2.96
C ALA A 56 11.04 4.69 1.85
N LYS A 57 11.93 3.73 2.12
CA LYS A 57 12.76 3.06 1.13
C LYS A 57 12.32 1.60 1.04
N VAL A 58 12.11 1.10 -0.16
CA VAL A 58 11.63 -0.27 -0.41
C VAL A 58 12.62 -1.00 -1.30
N THR A 59 13.05 -2.18 -0.84
CA THR A 59 14.00 -3.05 -1.54
C THR A 59 13.51 -4.49 -1.67
N GLU A 60 12.37 -4.82 -1.06
CA GLU A 60 11.86 -6.18 -0.98
C GLU A 60 11.26 -6.62 -2.31
N PRO A 61 11.74 -7.73 -2.89
CA PRO A 61 11.10 -8.32 -4.06
C PRO A 61 9.63 -8.69 -3.76
N GLY A 62 8.75 -8.40 -4.70
CA GLY A 62 7.31 -8.58 -4.54
C GLY A 62 6.58 -7.37 -3.93
N ALA A 63 7.28 -6.33 -3.50
CA ALA A 63 6.63 -5.09 -3.07
C ALA A 63 5.75 -4.53 -4.19
N VAL A 64 4.51 -4.17 -3.86
CA VAL A 64 3.50 -3.68 -4.80
C VAL A 64 3.36 -2.17 -4.71
N PHE A 65 3.17 -1.54 -5.86
CA PHE A 65 2.96 -0.10 -6.02
C PHE A 65 1.81 0.17 -6.99
N GLY A 66 1.08 1.26 -6.74
CA GLY A 66 -0.07 1.67 -7.54
C GLY A 66 -1.41 1.11 -7.03
N GLU A 67 -1.39 0.29 -6.01
CA GLU A 67 -2.56 -0.39 -5.44
C GLU A 67 -3.56 0.57 -4.82
N LEU A 68 -3.10 1.65 -4.16
CA LEU A 68 -3.98 2.66 -3.57
C LEU A 68 -4.75 3.41 -4.65
N SER A 69 -4.08 3.79 -5.73
CA SER A 69 -4.70 4.46 -6.86
C SER A 69 -5.75 3.57 -7.52
N ALA A 70 -5.44 2.30 -7.73
CA ALA A 70 -6.33 1.35 -8.36
C ALA A 70 -7.55 1.00 -7.49
N LEU A 71 -7.34 0.71 -6.20
CA LEU A 71 -8.42 0.26 -5.30
C LEU A 71 -9.32 1.41 -4.83
N LEU A 72 -8.79 2.63 -4.70
CA LEU A 72 -9.53 3.79 -4.21
C LEU A 72 -9.99 4.74 -5.33
N ASP A 73 -9.72 4.39 -6.59
CA ASP A 73 -10.03 5.22 -7.78
C ASP A 73 -9.56 6.68 -7.61
N GLN A 74 -8.31 6.85 -7.24
CA GLN A 74 -7.73 8.17 -6.99
C GLN A 74 -6.36 8.32 -7.68
N PRO A 75 -5.85 9.55 -7.88
CA PRO A 75 -4.48 9.78 -8.33
C PRO A 75 -3.45 9.17 -7.37
N HIS A 76 -2.25 8.86 -7.87
CA HIS A 76 -1.15 8.45 -7.03
C HIS A 76 -0.88 9.50 -5.94
N THR A 77 -0.74 9.07 -4.69
CA THR A 77 -0.59 9.97 -3.54
C THR A 77 0.85 10.31 -3.20
N ALA A 78 1.80 9.63 -3.84
CA ALA A 78 3.23 9.82 -3.63
C ALA A 78 4.00 9.58 -4.93
N ASP A 79 5.18 10.15 -5.02
CA ASP A 79 6.17 9.75 -6.02
C ASP A 79 6.82 8.43 -5.60
N VAL A 80 7.07 7.57 -6.58
CA VAL A 80 7.92 6.39 -6.42
C VAL A 80 9.12 6.61 -7.34
N ARG A 81 10.32 6.74 -6.76
CA ARG A 81 11.55 7.05 -7.49
C ARG A 81 12.55 5.92 -7.36
N ALA A 82 13.11 5.49 -8.46
CA ALA A 82 14.20 4.52 -8.44
C ALA A 82 15.46 5.13 -7.83
N LEU A 83 16.04 4.46 -6.84
CA LEU A 83 17.30 4.84 -6.20
C LEU A 83 18.51 4.23 -6.91
N GLU A 84 18.29 3.13 -7.58
CA GLU A 84 19.24 2.40 -8.41
C GLU A 84 18.48 1.78 -9.60
N THR A 85 19.18 1.14 -10.52
CA THR A 85 18.51 0.40 -11.60
C THR A 85 17.55 -0.64 -11.01
N SER A 86 16.26 -0.44 -11.24
CA SER A 86 15.19 -1.22 -10.63
C SER A 86 14.29 -1.84 -11.68
N GLN A 87 13.92 -3.10 -11.49
CA GLN A 87 13.06 -3.85 -12.40
C GLN A 87 11.73 -4.19 -11.74
N PHE A 88 10.67 -4.06 -12.51
CA PHE A 88 9.30 -4.33 -12.06
C PHE A 88 8.57 -5.24 -13.04
N HIS A 89 7.76 -6.15 -12.50
CA HIS A 89 6.68 -6.75 -13.25
C HIS A 89 5.51 -5.77 -13.31
N VAL A 90 4.93 -5.58 -14.49
CA VAL A 90 3.88 -4.59 -14.73
C VAL A 90 2.60 -5.30 -15.13
N ALA A 91 1.51 -5.02 -14.43
CA ALA A 91 0.18 -5.51 -14.75
C ALA A 91 -0.81 -4.36 -14.94
N ASN A 92 -1.85 -4.59 -15.76
CA ASN A 92 -3.00 -3.73 -15.77
C ASN A 92 -3.81 -3.95 -14.49
N ALA A 93 -4.09 -2.89 -13.75
CA ALA A 93 -4.72 -2.97 -12.44
C ALA A 93 -6.15 -3.51 -12.52
N ASP A 94 -6.97 -2.99 -13.42
CA ASP A 94 -8.38 -3.37 -13.54
C ASP A 94 -8.52 -4.84 -13.93
N ALA A 95 -7.77 -5.28 -14.93
CA ALA A 95 -7.79 -6.66 -15.38
C ALA A 95 -7.30 -7.62 -14.29
N LEU A 96 -6.23 -7.26 -13.58
CA LEU A 96 -5.64 -8.11 -12.56
C LEU A 96 -6.56 -8.25 -11.34
N LEU A 97 -7.03 -7.12 -10.81
CA LEU A 97 -7.86 -7.10 -9.60
C LEU A 97 -9.23 -7.73 -9.81
N ALA A 98 -9.78 -7.65 -11.05
CA ALA A 98 -11.08 -8.26 -11.37
C ALA A 98 -10.99 -9.76 -11.71
N GLN A 99 -9.88 -10.25 -12.23
CA GLN A 99 -9.79 -11.58 -12.84
C GLN A 99 -8.83 -12.55 -12.14
N ASP A 100 -7.94 -12.05 -11.27
CA ASP A 100 -6.98 -12.88 -10.55
C ASP A 100 -7.16 -12.77 -9.02
N PRO A 101 -8.03 -13.62 -8.44
CA PRO A 101 -8.29 -13.58 -7.00
C PRO A 101 -7.07 -13.92 -6.15
N ILE A 102 -6.10 -14.67 -6.67
CA ILE A 102 -4.88 -15.01 -5.93
C ILE A 102 -3.96 -13.79 -5.83
N THR A 103 -3.77 -13.07 -6.92
CA THR A 103 -2.99 -11.83 -6.89
C THR A 103 -3.71 -10.74 -6.10
N LEU A 104 -5.04 -10.65 -6.18
CA LEU A 104 -5.82 -9.75 -5.32
C LEU A 104 -5.61 -10.07 -3.83
N LEU A 105 -5.65 -11.34 -3.45
CA LEU A 105 -5.39 -11.76 -2.07
C LEU A 105 -3.95 -11.43 -1.63
N TYR A 106 -2.98 -11.55 -2.52
CA TYR A 106 -1.60 -11.12 -2.27
C TYR A 106 -1.51 -9.62 -2.01
N VAL A 107 -2.12 -8.80 -2.87
CA VAL A 107 -2.17 -7.34 -2.68
C VAL A 107 -2.84 -6.99 -1.35
N ALA A 108 -3.97 -7.61 -1.03
CA ALA A 108 -4.66 -7.41 0.25
C ALA A 108 -3.77 -7.78 1.45
N THR A 109 -3.02 -8.87 1.36
CA THR A 109 -2.07 -9.29 2.40
C THR A 109 -0.95 -8.27 2.59
N VAL A 110 -0.39 -7.73 1.49
CA VAL A 110 0.63 -6.67 1.57
C VAL A 110 0.07 -5.43 2.24
N LEU A 111 -1.15 -5.01 1.89
CA LEU A 111 -1.82 -3.86 2.51
C LEU A 111 -2.11 -4.09 3.99
N ALA A 112 -2.56 -5.29 4.36
CA ALA A 112 -2.79 -5.66 5.76
C ALA A 112 -1.50 -5.58 6.60
N ARG A 113 -0.37 -6.06 6.06
CA ARG A 113 0.94 -5.96 6.73
C ARG A 113 1.40 -4.50 6.87
N ARG A 114 1.18 -3.67 5.84
CA ARG A 114 1.49 -2.23 5.91
C ARG A 114 0.65 -1.53 6.98
N LEU A 115 -0.63 -1.86 7.06
CA LEU A 115 -1.53 -1.32 8.08
C LEU A 115 -1.08 -1.75 9.49
N ASP A 116 -0.77 -3.03 9.69
CA ASP A 116 -0.27 -3.53 10.97
C ASP A 116 1.03 -2.82 11.39
N GLY A 117 1.98 -2.67 10.45
CA GLY A 117 3.22 -1.92 10.70
C GLY A 117 2.97 -0.45 11.05
N ALA A 118 2.04 0.20 10.38
CA ALA A 118 1.66 1.59 10.68
C ALA A 118 1.02 1.71 12.08
N ASN A 119 0.17 0.76 12.46
CA ASN A 119 -0.43 0.71 13.80
C ASN A 119 0.64 0.52 14.89
N GLN A 120 1.61 -0.38 14.67
CA GLN A 120 2.71 -0.59 15.61
C GLN A 120 3.57 0.68 15.76
N ALA A 121 3.89 1.35 14.65
CA ALA A 121 4.63 2.62 14.67
C ALA A 121 3.86 3.71 15.42
N LEU A 122 2.54 3.78 15.25
CA LEU A 122 1.68 4.72 15.98
C LEU A 122 1.68 4.44 17.50
N ILE A 123 1.59 3.18 17.90
CA ILE A 123 1.65 2.78 19.30
C ILE A 123 2.99 3.18 19.92
N GLU A 124 4.09 2.92 19.22
CA GLU A 124 5.42 3.28 19.70
C GLU A 124 5.59 4.79 19.82
N LEU A 125 5.12 5.55 18.83
CA LEU A 125 5.12 7.01 18.87
C LEU A 125 4.32 7.53 20.07
N LYS A 126 3.13 6.99 20.33
CA LYS A 126 2.32 7.36 21.51
C LYS A 126 3.05 7.07 22.83
N ARG A 127 3.71 5.92 22.93
CA ARG A 127 4.49 5.59 24.13
C ARG A 127 5.63 6.58 24.37
N GLN A 128 6.35 6.95 23.32
CA GLN A 128 7.45 7.92 23.41
C GLN A 128 6.94 9.31 23.83
N LEU A 129 5.80 9.74 23.31
CA LEU A 129 5.19 11.02 23.67
C LEU A 129 4.65 11.03 25.09
N GLN A 130 4.09 9.93 25.57
CA GLN A 130 3.64 9.80 26.97
C GLN A 130 4.81 9.79 27.95
N ALA A 131 5.98 9.33 27.55
CA ALA A 131 7.21 9.35 28.36
C ALA A 131 7.89 10.74 28.38
N GLY A 132 7.58 11.62 27.41
CA GLY A 132 8.06 13.01 27.33
C GLY A 132 6.93 14.02 27.51
N ARG A 133 7.23 15.34 27.43
CA ARG A 133 6.17 16.36 27.38
C ARG A 133 5.56 16.41 25.98
N PRO A 134 4.27 16.02 25.81
CA PRO A 134 3.63 16.03 24.50
C PRO A 134 3.50 17.47 23.97
N SER A 135 3.79 17.68 22.68
CA SER A 135 3.38 18.90 22.02
C SER A 135 1.93 18.72 21.55
N SER A 136 1.09 19.70 21.80
CA SER A 136 -0.34 19.69 21.44
C SER A 136 -0.61 19.42 19.94
N VAL A 137 0.37 19.68 19.08
CA VAL A 137 0.29 19.44 17.63
C VAL A 137 0.43 17.94 17.32
N VAL A 138 1.33 17.25 18.00
CA VAL A 138 1.56 15.82 17.81
C VAL A 138 0.36 15.01 18.29
N ASP A 139 -0.22 15.40 19.45
CA ASP A 139 -1.43 14.75 19.97
C ASP A 139 -2.61 14.85 19.01
N LYS A 140 -2.86 16.02 18.42
CA LYS A 140 -3.89 16.22 17.40
C LYS A 140 -3.65 15.41 16.13
N THR A 141 -2.39 15.25 15.73
CA THR A 141 -2.04 14.44 14.55
C THR A 141 -2.30 12.96 14.84
N ILE A 142 -1.95 12.48 16.03
CA ILE A 142 -2.22 11.11 16.46
C ILE A 142 -3.72 10.84 16.51
N GLU A 143 -4.51 11.73 17.14
CA GLU A 143 -5.98 11.62 17.20
C GLU A 143 -6.60 11.54 15.79
N LYS A 144 -6.10 12.36 14.86
CA LYS A 144 -6.56 12.31 13.46
C LYS A 144 -6.22 10.97 12.79
N MET A 145 -5.03 10.43 13.01
CA MET A 145 -4.63 9.12 12.48
C MET A 145 -5.48 8.00 13.07
N GLU A 146 -5.72 8.02 14.37
CA GLU A 146 -6.60 7.06 15.05
C GLU A 146 -8.03 7.10 14.50
N GLY A 147 -8.56 8.30 14.29
CA GLY A 147 -9.88 8.48 13.68
C GLY A 147 -9.95 7.89 12.26
N LEU A 148 -8.92 8.07 11.46
CA LEU A 148 -8.85 7.50 10.11
C LEU A 148 -8.73 5.97 10.11
N LEU A 149 -7.98 5.40 11.03
CA LEU A 149 -7.83 3.95 11.18
C LEU A 149 -9.10 3.30 11.74
N GLY A 150 -9.80 3.96 12.67
CA GLY A 150 -11.07 3.51 13.24
C GLY A 150 -12.24 3.64 12.26
N ALA A 151 -12.30 4.71 11.47
CA ALA A 151 -13.38 4.96 10.52
C ALA A 151 -13.42 3.96 9.35
N SER A 152 -12.28 3.38 8.99
CA SER A 152 -12.21 2.39 7.91
C SER A 152 -12.91 1.06 8.23
N GLY A 153 -13.19 0.78 9.52
CA GLY A 153 -13.83 -0.47 9.96
C GLY A 153 -15.35 -0.37 10.16
N SER A 154 -15.88 0.82 10.38
CA SER A 154 -17.27 0.99 10.82
C SER A 154 -18.31 1.09 9.68
N HIS A 155 -17.88 1.33 8.45
CA HIS A 155 -18.80 1.46 7.30
C HIS A 155 -19.00 0.18 6.48
N VAL A 156 -18.22 -0.87 6.70
CA VAL A 156 -18.27 -2.10 5.89
C VAL A 156 -19.06 -3.24 6.55
N TRP A 157 -19.35 -3.16 7.86
CA TRP A 157 -20.03 -4.22 8.60
C TRP A 157 -21.23 -3.69 9.43
N GLY A 158 -22.20 -3.07 8.75
CA GLY A 158 -23.55 -2.97 9.32
C GLY A 158 -24.28 -4.30 9.07
N PRO A 159 -24.97 -4.90 10.06
CA PRO A 159 -25.81 -6.07 9.79
C PRO A 159 -26.87 -5.68 8.76
N PRO A 160 -27.24 -6.60 7.86
CA PRO A 160 -28.28 -6.34 6.89
C PRO A 160 -29.57 -5.97 7.66
N THR A 161 -30.11 -4.79 7.38
CA THR A 161 -31.40 -4.38 7.93
C THR A 161 -32.44 -5.39 7.44
N ARG A 162 -32.96 -6.20 8.37
CA ARG A 162 -34.16 -6.99 8.11
C ARG A 162 -35.30 -6.02 7.75
N HIS A 163 -35.69 -6.03 6.50
CA HIS A 163 -36.98 -5.53 6.14
C HIS A 163 -38.00 -6.51 6.71
N GLU A 164 -38.56 -6.17 7.87
CA GLU A 164 -39.77 -6.76 8.35
C GLU A 164 -40.88 -6.33 7.39
N LYS A 165 -41.36 -7.27 6.59
CA LYS A 165 -42.65 -7.10 5.89
C LYS A 165 -43.73 -7.33 6.91
N ALA A 166 -44.47 -6.28 7.23
CA ALA A 166 -45.83 -6.39 7.77
C ALA A 166 -46.75 -6.94 6.70
#